data_ebeddd0bf03759b3c4a014046056e4f2
#
_entry.id   ebeddd0bf03759b3c4a014046056e4f2
#
_cell.length_a   1.000
_cell.length_b   1.000
_cell.length_c   1.000
_cell.angle_alpha   90.00
_cell.angle_beta   90.00
_cell.angle_gamma   90.00
#
_symmetry.space_group_name_H-M   'P 1'
#
loop_
_entity.id
_entity.type
_entity.pdbx_description
1 polymer ?
#
loop_
_entity_poly.entity_id
_entity_poly.type
_entity_poly.pdbx_seq_one_letter_code
_entity_poly.pdbx_strand_id
1 'polypeptide(L)'
;MKIQKCHDHVIGRVALLVGCTALVLSLSGTTAQAGSRDAARQTLGANDGWGAYGTGTSGGAAADAAHVYTVTTWEQFKAALKDGGSAPRIIKVKGMIDAVSQGCEAFEAEGYDFQKYLADYDPAVWGHEKPVSGAQEDLRAASAAQQDKTIKASVPADTTIIGVGKNSGILGGSLQIKGVDNVIVRNLTIEAPVDCFPQWDPTDDNKTGAWNSEYDGVVVYGSTHVWIDHNTLTDGRHPDSSLPSYFGKTYQQHDGLADVVRGSNHVTVSWNSFKDHDKTMLIGNSDSATADDTGKLKVTLHHNRFEGIVERAPRVRFGQVDSYNNHFVVTKGQKWGYVYGIGKESRLVAEHNAFTLAQGISTGKILKKWNEAPVTANANYVNGKAVDLIAVHNAEIPGETLQSGAGWTPTLRAGVDPAKSVPGIVNAGAGAGRVR
;
A
#
# COMPACT_ATOMS: atom_id res chain seq x y z
N MET A 1 35.50 36.97 -67.88
CA MET A 1 35.59 38.02 -68.89
C MET A 1 34.95 39.31 -68.31
N LYS A 2 35.81 40.36 -68.20
CA LYS A 2 35.52 41.81 -67.95
C LYS A 2 34.79 42.16 -66.65
N ILE A 3 35.44 42.70 -65.60
CA ILE A 3 36.13 44.01 -65.39
C ILE A 3 35.21 45.21 -65.68
N GLN A 4 34.96 46.01 -64.62
CA GLN A 4 35.37 47.39 -64.46
C GLN A 4 34.54 48.09 -63.40
N LYS A 5 35.10 48.46 -62.28
CA LYS A 5 35.86 49.65 -61.87
C LYS A 5 35.01 50.93 -61.68
N CYS A 6 35.12 51.40 -60.46
CA CYS A 6 35.40 52.75 -59.95
C CYS A 6 34.40 53.91 -60.21
N HIS A 7 34.03 54.64 -59.19
CA HIS A 7 34.68 55.95 -58.91
C HIS A 7 34.19 56.56 -57.56
N ASP A 8 35.17 57.09 -56.84
CA ASP A 8 35.05 57.88 -55.61
C ASP A 8 34.32 59.16 -55.82
N HIS A 9 33.70 59.69 -54.77
CA HIS A 9 33.78 61.16 -54.46
C HIS A 9 33.58 61.41 -52.95
N VAL A 10 34.55 62.12 -52.43
CA VAL A 10 34.71 62.67 -51.09
C VAL A 10 33.83 63.96 -50.99
N ILE A 11 33.30 64.23 -49.79
CA ILE A 11 33.33 65.51 -49.05
C ILE A 11 32.19 65.61 -48.08
N GLY A 12 32.49 65.94 -46.79
CA GLY A 12 31.63 66.79 -45.95
C GLY A 12 31.45 66.32 -44.52
N ARG A 13 32.36 66.76 -43.67
CA ARG A 13 32.23 66.69 -42.21
C ARG A 13 31.08 67.57 -41.68
N VAL A 14 30.16 66.99 -40.88
CA VAL A 14 29.51 67.76 -39.80
C VAL A 14 29.40 66.77 -38.59
N ALA A 15 30.03 67.15 -37.49
CA ALA A 15 29.94 66.43 -36.20
C ALA A 15 28.66 66.88 -35.47
N LEU A 16 27.76 65.97 -35.17
CA LEU A 16 26.71 66.18 -34.18
C LEU A 16 26.90 65.21 -33.05
N LEU A 17 27.33 65.67 -31.87
CA LEU A 17 27.34 64.96 -30.62
C LEU A 17 25.88 64.79 -30.19
N VAL A 18 25.39 63.55 -30.21
CA VAL A 18 24.19 63.13 -29.47
C VAL A 18 24.63 62.22 -28.37
N GLY A 19 24.50 62.70 -27.14
CA GLY A 19 24.78 61.94 -25.95
C GLY A 19 23.79 60.77 -25.79
N CYS A 20 24.27 59.53 -25.89
CA CYS A 20 23.55 58.36 -25.47
C CYS A 20 23.75 58.16 -23.96
N THR A 21 22.75 58.56 -23.16
CA THR A 21 22.62 58.10 -21.78
C THR A 21 22.20 56.63 -21.83
N ALA A 22 23.16 55.75 -21.59
CA ALA A 22 22.87 54.33 -21.40
C ALA A 22 22.15 54.14 -20.05
N LEU A 23 20.82 53.89 -20.16
CA LEU A 23 20.03 53.42 -19.01
C LEU A 23 20.39 51.96 -18.76
N VAL A 24 21.27 51.71 -17.76
CA VAL A 24 21.55 50.35 -17.26
C VAL A 24 20.34 49.94 -16.43
N LEU A 25 19.37 49.21 -17.05
CA LEU A 25 18.39 48.45 -16.33
C LEU A 25 19.12 47.29 -15.66
N SER A 26 19.43 47.42 -14.38
CA SER A 26 19.78 46.29 -13.52
C SER A 26 18.54 45.37 -13.36
N LEU A 27 18.41 44.36 -14.20
CA LEU A 27 17.54 43.22 -13.90
C LEU A 27 18.14 42.53 -12.66
N SER A 28 17.68 42.91 -11.48
CA SER A 28 17.77 42.07 -10.31
C SER A 28 16.91 40.80 -10.56
N GLY A 29 17.50 39.84 -11.21
CA GLY A 29 16.97 38.49 -11.27
C GLY A 29 16.89 37.95 -9.84
N THR A 30 15.73 38.08 -9.22
CA THR A 30 15.39 37.20 -8.10
C THR A 30 15.40 35.79 -8.66
N THR A 31 16.51 35.07 -8.48
CA THR A 31 16.50 33.62 -8.55
C THR A 31 15.49 33.17 -7.50
N ALA A 32 14.26 32.89 -7.94
CA ALA A 32 13.33 32.12 -7.14
C ALA A 32 14.03 30.79 -6.88
N GLN A 33 14.66 30.69 -5.72
CA GLN A 33 15.14 29.43 -5.18
C GLN A 33 13.87 28.57 -5.11
N ALA A 34 13.75 27.58 -5.98
CA ALA A 34 12.70 26.59 -5.89
C ALA A 34 12.89 25.92 -4.52
N GLY A 35 12.23 26.45 -3.52
CA GLY A 35 12.18 25.85 -2.20
C GLY A 35 11.70 24.43 -2.42
N SER A 36 12.42 23.43 -1.90
CA SER A 36 11.95 22.05 -1.91
C SER A 36 10.53 22.06 -1.35
N ARG A 37 9.55 21.64 -2.17
CA ARG A 37 8.17 21.56 -1.72
C ARG A 37 8.14 20.67 -0.49
N ASP A 38 7.58 21.15 0.62
CA ASP A 38 7.47 20.34 1.84
C ASP A 38 6.65 19.08 1.50
N ALA A 39 7.32 17.94 1.42
CA ALA A 39 6.71 16.66 1.08
C ALA A 39 5.52 16.31 2.00
N ALA A 40 5.48 16.87 3.20
CA ALA A 40 4.38 16.71 4.16
C ALA A 40 3.09 17.42 3.74
N ARG A 41 3.19 18.42 2.85
CA ARG A 41 2.03 19.17 2.30
C ARG A 41 1.72 18.82 0.85
N GLN A 42 2.42 17.83 0.31
CA GLN A 42 2.16 17.39 -1.06
C GLN A 42 0.83 16.64 -1.11
N THR A 43 -0.02 17.01 -2.07
CA THR A 43 -1.30 16.36 -2.37
C THR A 43 -1.13 15.36 -3.51
N LEU A 44 -2.05 14.42 -3.62
CA LEU A 44 -2.09 13.51 -4.76
C LEU A 44 -2.29 14.29 -6.06
N GLY A 45 -1.54 13.94 -7.10
CA GLY A 45 -1.63 14.59 -8.41
C GLY A 45 -2.98 14.37 -9.09
N ALA A 46 -3.37 15.32 -9.96
CA ALA A 46 -4.57 15.16 -10.77
C ALA A 46 -4.47 13.91 -11.65
N ASN A 47 -5.54 13.15 -11.75
CA ASN A 47 -5.64 11.89 -12.51
C ASN A 47 -4.67 10.79 -12.01
N ASP A 48 -4.13 10.88 -10.81
CA ASP A 48 -3.18 9.91 -10.26
C ASP A 48 -3.93 8.82 -9.45
N GLY A 49 -4.69 8.02 -10.17
CA GLY A 49 -5.50 6.95 -9.63
C GLY A 49 -6.84 7.40 -9.02
N TRP A 50 -7.56 6.44 -8.47
CA TRP A 50 -8.88 6.68 -7.88
C TRP A 50 -8.88 7.68 -6.72
N GLY A 51 -7.80 7.77 -5.94
CA GLY A 51 -7.66 8.78 -4.89
C GLY A 51 -7.69 10.24 -5.39
N ALA A 52 -7.47 10.45 -6.70
CA ALA A 52 -7.58 11.77 -7.34
C ALA A 52 -9.00 12.11 -7.84
N TYR A 53 -9.97 11.19 -7.69
CA TYR A 53 -11.34 11.41 -8.14
C TYR A 53 -12.03 12.54 -7.34
N GLY A 54 -12.85 13.35 -8.00
CA GLY A 54 -13.63 14.39 -7.36
C GLY A 54 -12.76 15.47 -6.71
N THR A 55 -12.78 15.55 -5.38
CA THR A 55 -11.98 16.51 -4.59
C THR A 55 -10.49 16.15 -4.53
N GLY A 56 -10.13 14.91 -4.88
CA GLY A 56 -8.78 14.40 -4.72
C GLY A 56 -8.39 14.18 -3.26
N THR A 57 -7.15 13.73 -3.05
CA THR A 57 -6.59 13.47 -1.72
C THR A 57 -5.53 14.52 -1.38
N SER A 58 -5.77 15.32 -0.36
CA SER A 58 -4.89 16.38 0.10
C SER A 58 -4.33 16.16 1.53
N GLY A 59 -4.91 15.21 2.27
CA GLY A 59 -4.51 14.93 3.64
C GLY A 59 -4.49 16.18 4.50
N GLY A 60 -3.46 16.32 5.31
CA GLY A 60 -3.23 17.46 6.19
C GLY A 60 -2.60 18.69 5.52
N ALA A 61 -2.63 18.83 4.19
CA ALA A 61 -1.94 19.92 3.50
C ALA A 61 -2.35 21.32 3.99
N ALA A 62 -3.61 21.47 4.45
CA ALA A 62 -4.16 22.72 4.99
C ALA A 62 -3.87 22.94 6.50
N ALA A 63 -3.14 22.03 7.16
CA ALA A 63 -2.82 22.16 8.59
C ALA A 63 -2.08 23.49 8.88
N ASP A 64 -2.51 24.21 9.91
CA ASP A 64 -1.77 25.33 10.43
C ASP A 64 -0.52 24.87 11.22
N ALA A 65 0.31 25.80 11.66
CA ALA A 65 1.55 25.45 12.36
C ALA A 65 1.32 24.75 13.71
N ALA A 66 0.19 24.98 14.37
CA ALA A 66 -0.15 24.36 15.66
C ALA A 66 -0.52 22.88 15.51
N HIS A 67 -0.96 22.47 14.31
CA HIS A 67 -1.34 21.10 14.00
C HIS A 67 -0.29 20.34 13.14
N VAL A 68 0.98 20.79 13.19
CA VAL A 68 2.12 20.07 12.60
C VAL A 68 2.97 19.50 13.72
N TYR A 69 2.88 18.20 13.91
CA TYR A 69 3.54 17.48 14.99
C TYR A 69 4.80 16.78 14.48
N THR A 70 5.85 16.72 15.32
CA THR A 70 6.99 15.82 15.11
C THR A 70 7.04 14.86 16.28
N VAL A 71 6.96 13.57 16.00
CA VAL A 71 6.85 12.50 17.00
C VAL A 71 8.00 11.53 16.90
N THR A 72 8.45 11.01 18.05
CA THR A 72 9.56 10.07 18.19
C THR A 72 9.20 8.84 19.01
N THR A 73 7.98 8.81 19.60
CA THR A 73 7.45 7.64 20.34
C THR A 73 6.03 7.33 19.91
N TRP A 74 5.58 6.12 20.19
CA TRP A 74 4.22 5.66 19.88
C TRP A 74 3.15 6.45 20.66
N GLU A 75 3.43 6.80 21.90
CA GLU A 75 2.52 7.61 22.74
C GLU A 75 2.36 9.01 22.17
N GLN A 76 3.46 9.65 21.75
CA GLN A 76 3.41 10.97 21.08
C GLN A 76 2.63 10.89 19.78
N PHE A 77 2.80 9.79 19.01
CA PHE A 77 2.05 9.57 17.78
C PHE A 77 0.54 9.47 18.05
N LYS A 78 0.13 8.62 19.01
CA LYS A 78 -1.29 8.51 19.40
C LYS A 78 -1.85 9.79 19.97
N ALA A 79 -1.07 10.58 20.71
CA ALA A 79 -1.48 11.88 21.21
C ALA A 79 -1.72 12.87 20.05
N ALA A 80 -0.81 12.96 19.08
CA ALA A 80 -0.94 13.82 17.90
C ALA A 80 -2.15 13.48 17.03
N LEU A 81 -2.53 12.19 16.95
CA LEU A 81 -3.75 11.78 16.25
C LEU A 81 -5.04 12.28 16.92
N LYS A 82 -5.03 12.49 18.24
CA LYS A 82 -6.19 12.93 19.02
C LYS A 82 -6.26 14.46 19.18
N ASP A 83 -5.12 15.12 19.08
CA ASP A 83 -5.03 16.57 19.29
C ASP A 83 -5.64 17.34 18.11
N GLY A 84 -6.18 18.55 18.37
CA GLY A 84 -6.77 19.43 17.37
C GLY A 84 -8.18 19.04 16.89
N GLY A 85 -8.82 18.02 17.45
CA GLY A 85 -10.19 17.64 17.10
C GLY A 85 -10.37 17.32 15.60
N SER A 86 -11.17 18.09 14.87
CA SER A 86 -11.40 17.94 13.42
C SER A 86 -10.47 18.78 12.53
N ALA A 87 -9.51 19.51 13.10
CA ALA A 87 -8.58 20.32 12.30
C ALA A 87 -7.67 19.43 11.44
N PRO A 88 -7.35 19.86 10.20
CA PRO A 88 -6.33 19.19 9.39
C PRO A 88 -4.99 19.12 10.12
N ARG A 89 -4.28 17.99 10.00
CA ARG A 89 -3.03 17.78 10.73
C ARG A 89 -1.95 17.08 9.91
N ILE A 90 -0.70 17.37 10.25
CA ILE A 90 0.47 16.69 9.72
C ILE A 90 1.24 16.06 10.88
N ILE A 91 1.48 14.76 10.80
CA ILE A 91 2.28 14.03 11.79
C ILE A 91 3.58 13.57 11.13
N LYS A 92 4.68 14.18 11.51
CA LYS A 92 6.04 13.88 11.05
C LYS A 92 6.68 12.85 11.99
N VAL A 93 6.77 11.60 11.54
CA VAL A 93 7.43 10.52 12.30
C VAL A 93 8.94 10.63 12.10
N LYS A 94 9.70 10.78 13.17
CA LYS A 94 11.17 10.88 13.16
C LYS A 94 11.78 9.67 13.84
N GLY A 95 12.50 8.85 13.08
CA GLY A 95 13.05 7.57 13.55
C GLY A 95 12.01 6.45 13.54
N MET A 96 12.39 5.30 14.07
CA MET A 96 11.49 4.15 14.20
C MET A 96 10.76 4.23 15.54
N ILE A 97 9.43 4.27 15.51
CA ILE A 97 8.60 4.26 16.72
C ILE A 97 7.99 2.88 16.89
N ASP A 98 8.06 2.31 18.09
CA ASP A 98 7.67 0.92 18.39
C ASP A 98 6.41 0.90 19.26
N ALA A 99 5.33 0.30 18.73
CA ALA A 99 4.05 0.17 19.41
C ALA A 99 4.02 -1.02 20.40
N VAL A 100 4.98 -1.94 20.30
CA VAL A 100 5.02 -3.22 21.06
C VAL A 100 6.32 -3.38 21.84
N SER A 101 6.98 -2.29 22.19
CA SER A 101 8.26 -2.30 22.92
C SER A 101 8.20 -3.05 24.26
N GLN A 102 7.01 -3.29 24.81
CA GLN A 102 6.80 -3.99 26.07
C GLN A 102 6.76 -5.53 25.92
N GLY A 103 6.67 -6.05 24.68
CA GLY A 103 6.48 -7.49 24.42
C GLY A 103 5.07 -7.98 24.67
N CYS A 104 4.78 -9.22 24.24
CA CYS A 104 3.44 -9.82 24.31
C CYS A 104 2.95 -10.07 25.75
N GLU A 105 3.87 -10.41 26.65
CA GLU A 105 3.56 -10.69 28.05
C GLU A 105 2.86 -9.53 28.77
N ALA A 106 3.14 -8.29 28.31
CA ALA A 106 2.49 -7.09 28.88
C ALA A 106 0.98 -6.99 28.59
N PHE A 107 0.47 -7.79 27.69
CA PHE A 107 -0.95 -7.81 27.29
C PHE A 107 -1.71 -9.02 27.84
N GLU A 108 -1.06 -9.93 28.52
CA GLU A 108 -1.72 -11.13 29.04
C GLU A 108 -2.74 -10.80 30.11
N ALA A 109 -3.94 -11.32 29.99
CA ALA A 109 -4.95 -11.26 31.02
C ALA A 109 -4.54 -12.22 32.17
N GLU A 110 -4.83 -11.81 33.42
CA GLU A 110 -4.52 -12.63 34.58
C GLU A 110 -5.17 -14.03 34.48
N GLY A 111 -4.36 -15.07 34.55
CA GLY A 111 -4.78 -16.46 34.44
C GLY A 111 -4.78 -17.03 33.02
N TYR A 112 -4.41 -16.24 31.99
CA TYR A 112 -4.14 -16.79 30.66
C TYR A 112 -2.91 -17.68 30.71
N ASP A 113 -3.02 -18.88 30.15
CA ASP A 113 -1.93 -19.84 30.04
C ASP A 113 -1.99 -20.50 28.65
N PHE A 114 -1.02 -20.16 27.80
CA PHE A 114 -0.99 -20.64 26.43
C PHE A 114 -0.82 -22.18 26.35
N GLN A 115 -0.10 -22.79 27.29
CA GLN A 115 0.04 -24.28 27.31
C GLN A 115 -1.28 -24.95 27.69
N LYS A 116 -2.02 -24.34 28.62
CA LYS A 116 -3.37 -24.78 28.95
C LYS A 116 -4.35 -24.55 27.80
N TYR A 117 -4.24 -23.42 27.07
CA TYR A 117 -5.02 -23.16 25.86
C TYR A 117 -4.81 -24.27 24.83
N LEU A 118 -3.55 -24.65 24.55
CA LEU A 118 -3.22 -25.74 23.64
C LEU A 118 -3.80 -27.09 24.13
N ALA A 119 -3.76 -27.36 25.43
CA ALA A 119 -4.32 -28.60 25.96
C ALA A 119 -5.85 -28.67 25.92
N ASP A 120 -6.52 -27.54 26.21
CA ASP A 120 -7.99 -27.45 26.25
C ASP A 120 -8.60 -27.52 24.82
N TYR A 121 -7.88 -27.04 23.80
CA TYR A 121 -8.39 -26.93 22.42
C TYR A 121 -7.63 -27.80 21.41
N ASP A 122 -6.88 -28.78 21.88
CA ASP A 122 -6.26 -29.77 20.99
C ASP A 122 -7.32 -30.41 20.09
N PRO A 123 -7.15 -30.41 18.76
CA PRO A 123 -8.10 -31.03 17.84
C PRO A 123 -8.47 -32.45 18.12
N ALA A 124 -7.56 -33.24 18.74
CA ALA A 124 -7.85 -34.58 19.16
C ALA A 124 -8.86 -34.67 20.33
N VAL A 125 -9.03 -33.56 21.07
CA VAL A 125 -9.96 -33.47 22.23
C VAL A 125 -11.18 -32.64 21.87
N TRP A 126 -10.98 -31.44 21.26
CA TRP A 126 -12.04 -30.49 20.94
C TRP A 126 -12.79 -30.86 19.67
N GLY A 127 -12.09 -31.40 18.68
CA GLY A 127 -12.60 -31.68 17.34
C GLY A 127 -12.60 -30.42 16.44
N HIS A 128 -13.26 -30.55 15.27
CA HIS A 128 -13.30 -29.51 14.21
C HIS A 128 -14.72 -29.01 13.88
N GLU A 129 -15.72 -29.36 14.69
CA GLU A 129 -17.14 -29.08 14.34
C GLU A 129 -17.68 -27.76 14.89
N LYS A 130 -16.96 -27.13 15.82
CA LYS A 130 -17.40 -25.88 16.46
C LYS A 130 -16.21 -24.99 16.81
N PRO A 131 -16.38 -23.66 16.82
CA PRO A 131 -15.37 -22.74 17.34
C PRO A 131 -14.99 -23.05 18.78
N VAL A 132 -13.77 -22.68 19.16
CA VAL A 132 -13.31 -22.82 20.55
C VAL A 132 -14.09 -21.88 21.47
N SER A 133 -14.31 -22.28 22.71
CA SER A 133 -14.99 -21.50 23.74
C SER A 133 -14.65 -21.99 25.14
N GLY A 134 -14.75 -21.15 26.16
CA GLY A 134 -14.47 -21.47 27.55
C GLY A 134 -13.36 -20.62 28.15
N ALA A 135 -12.95 -20.91 29.38
CA ALA A 135 -12.15 -20.02 30.19
C ALA A 135 -10.84 -19.54 29.53
N GLN A 136 -10.09 -20.43 28.90
CA GLN A 136 -8.82 -20.03 28.25
C GLN A 136 -9.05 -19.22 26.97
N GLU A 137 -10.13 -19.49 26.21
CA GLU A 137 -10.50 -18.63 25.04
C GLU A 137 -10.96 -17.26 25.50
N ASP A 138 -11.75 -17.16 26.58
CA ASP A 138 -12.18 -15.87 27.15
C ASP A 138 -10.96 -15.04 27.62
N LEU A 139 -9.96 -15.68 28.23
CA LEU A 139 -8.72 -15.02 28.65
C LEU A 139 -7.82 -14.66 27.46
N ARG A 140 -7.74 -15.51 26.41
CA ARG A 140 -7.08 -15.17 25.16
C ARG A 140 -7.71 -13.91 24.54
N ALA A 141 -9.04 -13.87 24.44
CA ALA A 141 -9.77 -12.73 23.88
C ALA A 141 -9.58 -11.46 24.73
N ALA A 142 -9.54 -11.59 26.07
CA ALA A 142 -9.23 -10.48 26.95
C ALA A 142 -7.80 -9.94 26.76
N SER A 143 -6.83 -10.83 26.55
CA SER A 143 -5.44 -10.49 26.25
C SER A 143 -5.33 -9.76 24.90
N ALA A 144 -5.97 -10.29 23.86
CA ALA A 144 -6.04 -9.65 22.54
C ALA A 144 -6.67 -8.24 22.63
N ALA A 145 -7.73 -8.07 23.45
CA ALA A 145 -8.36 -6.77 23.67
C ALA A 145 -7.45 -5.75 24.41
N GLN A 146 -6.51 -6.21 25.21
CA GLN A 146 -5.47 -5.33 25.82
C GLN A 146 -4.44 -4.91 24.77
N GLN A 147 -3.97 -5.84 23.96
CA GLN A 147 -3.08 -5.56 22.85
C GLN A 147 -3.71 -4.54 21.88
N ASP A 148 -4.96 -4.75 21.50
CA ASP A 148 -5.77 -3.91 20.61
C ASP A 148 -5.70 -2.42 20.98
N LYS A 149 -5.96 -2.11 22.25
CA LYS A 149 -5.92 -0.74 22.80
C LYS A 149 -4.54 -0.09 22.67
N THR A 150 -3.49 -0.90 22.66
CA THR A 150 -2.12 -0.42 22.61
C THR A 150 -1.66 -0.19 21.18
N ILE A 151 -1.86 -1.15 20.28
CA ILE A 151 -1.28 -1.13 18.94
C ILE A 151 -2.14 -0.42 17.89
N LYS A 152 -3.48 -0.37 18.05
CA LYS A 152 -4.35 0.31 17.10
C LYS A 152 -4.32 1.82 17.28
N ALA A 153 -4.07 2.52 16.18
CA ALA A 153 -4.07 3.97 16.09
C ALA A 153 -5.15 4.44 15.12
N SER A 154 -6.23 5.04 15.64
CA SER A 154 -7.32 5.60 14.83
C SER A 154 -6.84 6.89 14.16
N VAL A 155 -6.81 6.90 12.84
CA VAL A 155 -6.38 8.04 12.02
C VAL A 155 -7.61 8.89 11.68
N PRO A 156 -7.65 10.17 12.07
CA PRO A 156 -8.78 11.05 11.75
C PRO A 156 -8.72 11.55 10.30
N ALA A 157 -9.82 12.17 9.84
CA ALA A 157 -9.89 12.84 8.54
C ALA A 157 -8.83 13.94 8.39
N ASP A 158 -8.58 14.38 7.16
CA ASP A 158 -7.68 15.49 6.83
C ASP A 158 -6.27 15.34 7.46
N THR A 159 -5.74 14.14 7.42
CA THR A 159 -4.48 13.79 8.09
C THR A 159 -3.41 13.36 7.09
N THR A 160 -2.20 13.92 7.23
CA THR A 160 -0.98 13.40 6.59
C THR A 160 -0.05 12.81 7.64
N ILE A 161 0.29 11.53 7.51
CA ILE A 161 1.33 10.84 8.29
C ILE A 161 2.53 10.63 7.37
N ILE A 162 3.69 11.18 7.75
CA ILE A 162 4.89 11.12 6.89
C ILE A 162 6.15 10.83 7.69
N GLY A 163 6.99 9.94 7.16
CA GLY A 163 8.33 9.68 7.69
C GLY A 163 9.32 10.80 7.35
N VAL A 164 10.10 11.24 8.32
CA VAL A 164 11.16 12.25 8.15
C VAL A 164 12.47 11.57 7.79
N GLY A 165 12.97 11.87 6.58
CA GLY A 165 14.23 11.29 6.10
C GLY A 165 14.05 9.85 5.60
N LYS A 166 15.11 9.03 5.69
CA LYS A 166 15.15 7.69 5.08
C LYS A 166 14.83 6.54 6.05
N ASN A 167 14.93 6.81 7.35
CA ASN A 167 14.86 5.77 8.39
C ASN A 167 13.80 6.17 9.43
N SER A 168 12.57 6.31 8.97
CA SER A 168 11.41 6.58 9.84
C SER A 168 10.34 5.55 9.60
N GLY A 169 9.67 5.13 10.67
CA GLY A 169 8.66 4.10 10.55
C GLY A 169 7.90 3.81 11.82
N ILE A 170 6.97 2.87 11.70
CA ILE A 170 6.12 2.36 12.78
C ILE A 170 6.35 0.85 12.85
N LEU A 171 6.73 0.36 14.01
CA LEU A 171 6.97 -1.06 14.28
C LEU A 171 5.80 -1.63 15.09
N GLY A 172 5.15 -2.65 14.58
CA GLY A 172 4.11 -3.40 15.27
C GLY A 172 2.83 -2.61 15.56
N GLY A 173 2.64 -1.43 14.96
CA GLY A 173 1.43 -0.62 15.09
C GLY A 173 0.48 -0.80 13.91
N SER A 174 -0.83 -0.75 14.17
CA SER A 174 -1.89 -0.85 13.17
C SER A 174 -2.56 0.49 12.93
N LEU A 175 -2.45 1.03 11.71
CA LEU A 175 -3.08 2.28 11.31
C LEU A 175 -4.53 2.05 10.88
N GLN A 176 -5.48 2.56 11.66
CA GLN A 176 -6.91 2.36 11.47
C GLN A 176 -7.53 3.59 10.81
N ILE A 177 -7.69 3.58 9.48
CA ILE A 177 -8.37 4.63 8.70
C ILE A 177 -9.83 4.21 8.54
N LYS A 178 -10.68 4.56 9.54
CA LYS A 178 -12.05 4.04 9.66
C LYS A 178 -13.11 5.13 9.63
N GLY A 179 -14.01 5.10 8.63
CA GLY A 179 -15.15 6.01 8.51
C GLY A 179 -14.74 7.47 8.32
N VAL A 180 -13.59 7.74 7.68
CA VAL A 180 -13.01 9.08 7.51
C VAL A 180 -12.72 9.37 6.05
N ASP A 181 -12.50 10.64 5.75
CA ASP A 181 -12.13 11.14 4.43
C ASP A 181 -10.74 11.80 4.46
N ASN A 182 -10.03 11.73 3.34
CA ASN A 182 -8.86 12.56 3.06
C ASN A 182 -7.64 12.26 3.95
N VAL A 183 -7.02 11.09 3.76
CA VAL A 183 -5.85 10.65 4.54
C VAL A 183 -4.66 10.31 3.61
N ILE A 184 -3.47 10.75 4.00
CA ILE A 184 -2.20 10.41 3.34
C ILE A 184 -1.28 9.70 4.33
N VAL A 185 -0.77 8.52 3.94
CA VAL A 185 0.26 7.77 4.68
C VAL A 185 1.45 7.56 3.75
N ARG A 186 2.60 8.16 4.05
CA ARG A 186 3.73 8.11 3.12
C ARG A 186 5.11 8.10 3.75
N ASN A 187 6.07 7.58 3.00
CA ASN A 187 7.50 7.59 3.33
C ASN A 187 7.84 6.92 4.67
N LEU A 188 7.13 5.86 5.03
CA LEU A 188 7.31 5.14 6.29
C LEU A 188 7.72 3.68 6.04
N THR A 189 8.61 3.16 6.87
CA THR A 189 8.67 1.71 7.07
C THR A 189 7.56 1.31 8.05
N ILE A 190 6.66 0.44 7.63
CA ILE A 190 5.57 -0.09 8.44
C ILE A 190 5.83 -1.58 8.62
N GLU A 191 6.23 -1.95 9.83
CA GLU A 191 6.33 -3.36 10.22
C GLU A 191 4.95 -3.84 10.64
N ALA A 192 4.51 -4.95 10.07
CA ALA A 192 3.22 -5.55 10.37
C ALA A 192 3.07 -5.80 11.88
N PRO A 193 1.89 -5.55 12.45
CA PRO A 193 1.63 -5.96 13.82
C PRO A 193 1.79 -7.47 13.98
N VAL A 194 2.40 -7.87 15.10
CA VAL A 194 2.41 -9.26 15.54
C VAL A 194 1.19 -9.44 16.43
N ASP A 195 0.27 -10.32 16.04
CA ASP A 195 -0.79 -10.76 16.93
C ASP A 195 -0.18 -11.69 17.99
N CYS A 196 -0.19 -11.24 19.24
CA CYS A 196 0.33 -12.02 20.36
C CYS A 196 -0.59 -13.17 20.74
N PHE A 197 -1.87 -13.09 20.37
CA PHE A 197 -2.93 -14.00 20.80
C PHE A 197 -3.83 -14.44 19.64
N PRO A 198 -3.26 -14.99 18.54
CA PRO A 198 -4.08 -15.46 17.42
C PRO A 198 -5.11 -16.49 17.91
N GLN A 199 -6.29 -16.44 17.31
CA GLN A 199 -7.36 -17.36 17.62
C GLN A 199 -7.18 -18.67 16.87
N TRP A 200 -7.29 -19.80 17.57
CA TRP A 200 -7.49 -21.09 16.93
C TRP A 200 -8.95 -21.23 16.48
N ASP A 201 -9.17 -21.37 15.17
CA ASP A 201 -10.48 -21.75 14.64
C ASP A 201 -10.42 -23.15 14.02
N PRO A 202 -10.91 -24.18 14.74
CA PRO A 202 -10.89 -25.55 14.24
C PRO A 202 -11.84 -25.76 13.06
N THR A 203 -12.80 -24.84 12.82
CA THR A 203 -13.79 -24.99 11.74
C THR A 203 -13.30 -24.40 10.41
N ASP A 204 -12.23 -23.61 10.42
CA ASP A 204 -11.65 -22.97 9.25
C ASP A 204 -10.86 -23.98 8.38
N ASP A 205 -10.36 -23.51 7.23
CA ASP A 205 -9.57 -24.27 6.26
C ASP A 205 -10.20 -25.64 5.93
N ASN A 206 -11.50 -25.63 5.55
CA ASN A 206 -12.30 -26.84 5.27
C ASN A 206 -12.35 -27.81 6.46
N LYS A 207 -12.46 -27.31 7.66
CA LYS A 207 -12.48 -28.06 8.92
C LYS A 207 -11.18 -28.81 9.22
N THR A 208 -10.05 -28.25 8.80
CA THR A 208 -8.73 -28.72 9.25
C THR A 208 -8.11 -27.79 10.28
N GLY A 209 -8.74 -26.65 10.50
CA GLY A 209 -8.36 -25.62 11.46
C GLY A 209 -7.33 -24.63 10.93
N ALA A 210 -7.37 -23.40 11.45
CA ALA A 210 -6.37 -22.36 11.19
C ALA A 210 -6.16 -21.49 12.44
N TRP A 211 -4.97 -20.90 12.55
CA TRP A 211 -4.70 -19.81 13.46
C TRP A 211 -4.96 -18.50 12.73
N ASN A 212 -5.76 -17.63 13.33
CA ASN A 212 -6.18 -16.36 12.71
C ASN A 212 -5.67 -15.17 13.50
N SER A 213 -4.94 -14.29 12.81
CA SER A 213 -4.55 -12.96 13.30
C SER A 213 -5.56 -11.91 12.90
N GLU A 214 -5.68 -10.82 13.69
CA GLU A 214 -6.66 -9.75 13.50
C GLU A 214 -6.07 -8.42 13.03
N TYR A 215 -4.74 -8.29 12.89
CA TYR A 215 -4.11 -6.98 12.77
C TYR A 215 -3.45 -6.75 11.43
N ASP A 216 -4.02 -5.79 10.66
CA ASP A 216 -3.38 -5.24 9.47
C ASP A 216 -2.37 -4.14 9.81
N GLY A 217 -1.37 -3.97 8.97
CA GLY A 217 -0.45 -2.82 9.06
C GLY A 217 -1.17 -1.50 8.81
N VAL A 218 -1.97 -1.44 7.74
CA VAL A 218 -2.86 -0.32 7.41
C VAL A 218 -4.21 -0.86 6.98
N VAL A 219 -5.30 -0.47 7.63
CA VAL A 219 -6.65 -0.81 7.19
C VAL A 219 -7.42 0.45 6.80
N VAL A 220 -7.97 0.45 5.58
CA VAL A 220 -8.91 1.44 5.07
C VAL A 220 -10.30 0.82 5.12
N TYR A 221 -11.11 1.28 6.06
CA TYR A 221 -12.41 0.71 6.38
C TYR A 221 -13.51 1.77 6.27
N GLY A 222 -14.43 1.64 5.33
CA GLY A 222 -15.52 2.59 5.14
C GLY A 222 -15.07 4.03 4.89
N SER A 223 -13.87 4.22 4.36
CA SER A 223 -13.20 5.52 4.20
C SER A 223 -13.01 5.88 2.74
N THR A 224 -12.75 7.15 2.46
CA THR A 224 -12.60 7.63 1.09
C THR A 224 -11.44 8.62 0.96
N HIS A 225 -10.93 8.81 -0.28
CA HIS A 225 -9.78 9.67 -0.60
C HIS A 225 -8.56 9.35 0.30
N VAL A 226 -8.02 8.14 0.12
CA VAL A 226 -6.83 7.69 0.85
C VAL A 226 -5.67 7.49 -0.13
N TRP A 227 -4.51 8.04 0.23
CA TRP A 227 -3.28 7.85 -0.53
C TRP A 227 -2.19 7.21 0.33
N ILE A 228 -1.81 5.98 -0.01
CA ILE A 228 -0.74 5.21 0.63
C ILE A 228 0.45 5.21 -0.34
N ASP A 229 1.54 5.92 0.01
CA ASP A 229 2.56 6.29 -0.96
C ASP A 229 3.99 6.17 -0.44
N HIS A 230 4.88 5.60 -1.23
CA HIS A 230 6.31 5.45 -0.88
C HIS A 230 6.57 4.82 0.49
N ASN A 231 5.74 3.89 0.95
CA ASN A 231 6.00 3.15 2.17
C ASN A 231 6.72 1.82 1.87
N THR A 232 7.44 1.31 2.85
CA THR A 232 7.89 -0.09 2.89
C THR A 232 7.06 -0.82 3.94
N LEU A 233 6.26 -1.79 3.53
CA LEU A 233 5.42 -2.61 4.40
C LEU A 233 5.99 -4.03 4.42
N THR A 234 6.16 -4.64 5.61
CA THR A 234 6.91 -5.90 5.77
C THR A 234 6.64 -6.53 7.13
N ASP A 235 6.85 -7.83 7.28
CA ASP A 235 6.87 -8.51 8.58
C ASP A 235 8.11 -8.16 9.43
N GLY A 236 9.11 -7.57 8.80
CA GLY A 236 10.28 -7.00 9.46
C GLY A 236 11.01 -7.98 10.39
N ARG A 237 10.93 -7.73 11.70
CA ARG A 237 11.61 -8.53 12.74
C ARG A 237 11.00 -9.91 12.97
N HIS A 238 9.77 -10.15 12.50
CA HIS A 238 8.98 -11.34 12.79
C HIS A 238 8.45 -12.01 11.51
N PRO A 239 9.33 -12.46 10.59
CA PRO A 239 8.89 -13.04 9.32
C PRO A 239 8.10 -14.33 9.53
N ASP A 240 7.10 -14.57 8.73
CA ASP A 240 6.25 -15.78 8.77
C ASP A 240 7.07 -17.08 8.75
N SER A 241 8.23 -17.07 8.10
CA SER A 241 9.14 -18.22 8.05
C SER A 241 9.73 -18.63 9.41
N SER A 242 9.68 -17.75 10.41
CA SER A 242 10.15 -17.97 11.78
C SER A 242 9.03 -18.35 12.75
N LEU A 243 7.77 -18.32 12.32
CA LEU A 243 6.63 -18.62 13.19
C LEU A 243 6.58 -20.09 13.58
N PRO A 244 6.25 -20.42 14.86
CA PRO A 244 6.08 -21.77 15.30
C PRO A 244 4.83 -22.42 14.69
N SER A 245 4.68 -23.71 14.87
CA SER A 245 3.49 -24.46 14.46
C SER A 245 2.87 -25.17 15.67
N TYR A 246 1.55 -25.04 15.78
CA TYR A 246 0.74 -25.78 16.74
C TYR A 246 -0.43 -26.43 16.01
N PHE A 247 -0.83 -27.63 16.45
CA PHE A 247 -1.90 -28.43 15.82
C PHE A 247 -1.64 -28.71 14.31
N GLY A 248 -0.35 -28.77 13.91
CA GLY A 248 0.06 -29.00 12.53
C GLY A 248 -0.14 -27.78 11.61
N LYS A 249 -0.47 -26.60 12.14
CA LYS A 249 -0.68 -25.34 11.40
C LYS A 249 0.30 -24.29 11.88
N THR A 250 0.73 -23.41 10.97
CA THR A 250 1.52 -22.23 11.34
C THR A 250 0.72 -21.38 12.33
N TYR A 251 1.34 -21.01 13.44
CA TYR A 251 0.79 -20.08 14.42
C TYR A 251 0.82 -18.68 13.81
N GLN A 252 -0.15 -18.39 12.92
CA GLN A 252 -0.16 -17.20 12.10
C GLN A 252 -0.38 -15.96 12.96
N GLN A 253 0.62 -15.07 12.99
CA GLN A 253 0.63 -13.86 13.81
C GLN A 253 0.47 -12.57 12.99
N HIS A 254 0.30 -12.68 11.66
CA HIS A 254 0.08 -11.54 10.78
C HIS A 254 -1.23 -11.70 10.01
N ASP A 255 -1.94 -10.58 9.78
CA ASP A 255 -3.03 -10.51 8.80
C ASP A 255 -2.59 -9.69 7.58
N GLY A 256 -3.30 -8.68 7.12
CA GLY A 256 -2.93 -7.92 5.92
C GLY A 256 -1.83 -6.88 6.13
N LEU A 257 -1.07 -6.55 5.08
CA LEU A 257 -0.18 -5.37 5.12
C LEU A 257 -0.97 -4.08 4.87
N ALA A 258 -1.91 -4.10 3.91
CA ALA A 258 -2.72 -2.92 3.58
C ALA A 258 -4.07 -3.33 2.98
N ASP A 259 -5.12 -3.32 3.77
CA ASP A 259 -6.45 -3.76 3.38
C ASP A 259 -7.40 -2.60 3.07
N VAL A 260 -8.27 -2.77 2.06
CA VAL A 260 -9.29 -1.78 1.66
C VAL A 260 -10.64 -2.47 1.65
N VAL A 261 -11.48 -2.18 2.64
CA VAL A 261 -12.66 -2.98 2.96
C VAL A 261 -13.88 -2.14 3.35
N ARG A 262 -15.05 -2.80 3.43
CA ARG A 262 -16.29 -2.24 4.00
C ARG A 262 -16.74 -0.93 3.35
N GLY A 263 -16.86 -0.94 2.04
CA GLY A 263 -17.36 0.22 1.30
C GLY A 263 -16.39 1.39 1.19
N SER A 264 -15.12 1.19 1.49
CA SER A 264 -14.06 2.17 1.20
C SER A 264 -14.02 2.51 -0.28
N ASN A 265 -13.62 3.74 -0.61
CA ASN A 265 -13.67 4.19 -1.99
C ASN A 265 -12.58 5.22 -2.30
N HIS A 266 -12.23 5.39 -3.58
CA HIS A 266 -11.27 6.40 -4.05
C HIS A 266 -9.92 6.31 -3.33
N VAL A 267 -9.27 5.14 -3.44
CA VAL A 267 -7.96 4.86 -2.81
C VAL A 267 -6.89 4.75 -3.89
N THR A 268 -5.73 5.37 -3.66
CA THR A 268 -4.53 5.17 -4.47
C THR A 268 -3.41 4.60 -3.60
N VAL A 269 -2.82 3.51 -4.06
CA VAL A 269 -1.66 2.85 -3.44
C VAL A 269 -0.52 2.90 -4.44
N SER A 270 0.48 3.76 -4.20
CA SER A 270 1.51 4.04 -5.20
C SER A 270 2.93 4.03 -4.63
N TRP A 271 3.88 3.59 -5.43
CA TRP A 271 5.30 3.63 -5.11
C TRP A 271 5.68 2.96 -3.78
N ASN A 272 4.86 2.03 -3.26
CA ASN A 272 5.19 1.28 -2.06
C ASN A 272 6.07 0.06 -2.39
N SER A 273 6.77 -0.42 -1.38
CA SER A 273 7.47 -1.70 -1.38
C SER A 273 6.81 -2.64 -0.36
N PHE A 274 6.13 -3.67 -0.83
CA PHE A 274 5.56 -4.76 -0.02
C PHE A 274 6.54 -5.92 -0.01
N LYS A 275 6.91 -6.40 1.18
CA LYS A 275 7.97 -7.39 1.35
C LYS A 275 7.65 -8.47 2.36
N ASP A 276 8.10 -9.70 2.04
CA ASP A 276 8.24 -10.80 2.99
C ASP A 276 7.00 -10.99 3.85
N HIS A 277 5.85 -11.30 3.21
CA HIS A 277 4.55 -11.40 3.86
C HIS A 277 3.63 -12.41 3.16
N ASP A 278 2.73 -13.05 3.89
CA ASP A 278 1.79 -14.03 3.32
C ASP A 278 0.57 -13.33 2.68
N LYS A 279 -0.32 -12.74 3.47
CA LYS A 279 -1.64 -12.22 3.09
C LYS A 279 -1.62 -10.72 2.75
N THR A 280 -1.02 -10.31 1.64
CA THR A 280 -0.57 -8.93 1.41
C THR A 280 -1.67 -7.87 1.41
N MET A 281 -2.78 -8.07 0.66
CA MET A 281 -3.82 -7.06 0.50
C MET A 281 -5.17 -7.65 0.13
N LEU A 282 -6.21 -7.39 0.93
CA LEU A 282 -7.59 -7.59 0.54
C LEU A 282 -8.20 -6.28 0.01
N ILE A 283 -8.95 -6.38 -1.08
CA ILE A 283 -9.90 -5.37 -1.51
C ILE A 283 -11.28 -6.03 -1.48
N GLY A 284 -12.04 -5.74 -0.40
CA GLY A 284 -13.28 -6.45 -0.06
C GLY A 284 -13.05 -7.70 0.79
N ASN A 285 -13.51 -7.65 2.06
CA ASN A 285 -13.19 -8.65 3.08
C ASN A 285 -14.08 -9.89 3.08
N SER A 286 -15.26 -9.86 2.46
CA SER A 286 -16.22 -10.97 2.51
C SER A 286 -17.06 -11.07 1.25
N ASP A 287 -17.35 -12.28 0.81
CA ASP A 287 -18.30 -12.53 -0.28
C ASP A 287 -19.76 -12.14 0.09
N SER A 288 -20.06 -11.99 1.38
CA SER A 288 -21.37 -11.54 1.89
C SER A 288 -21.50 -10.02 2.02
N ALA A 289 -20.44 -9.25 1.80
CA ALA A 289 -20.42 -7.79 1.99
C ALA A 289 -21.09 -7.00 0.84
N THR A 290 -22.06 -7.59 0.14
CA THR A 290 -22.71 -7.01 -1.04
C THR A 290 -23.30 -5.62 -0.76
N ALA A 291 -23.95 -5.43 0.38
CA ALA A 291 -24.59 -4.15 0.73
C ALA A 291 -23.58 -3.01 0.95
N ASP A 292 -22.42 -3.33 1.51
CA ASP A 292 -21.37 -2.35 1.79
C ASP A 292 -20.52 -2.05 0.55
N ASP A 293 -20.14 -3.08 -0.21
CA ASP A 293 -19.04 -3.05 -1.16
C ASP A 293 -19.48 -2.84 -2.62
N THR A 294 -20.73 -3.21 -3.00
CA THR A 294 -21.20 -3.05 -4.38
C THR A 294 -21.15 -1.61 -4.85
N GLY A 295 -20.46 -1.35 -5.97
CA GLY A 295 -20.26 -0.01 -6.54
C GLY A 295 -19.22 0.86 -5.81
N LYS A 296 -18.61 0.33 -4.76
CA LYS A 296 -17.51 0.93 -4.00
C LYS A 296 -16.18 0.24 -4.33
N LEU A 297 -15.20 0.35 -3.44
CA LEU A 297 -13.89 -0.27 -3.54
C LEU A 297 -13.18 0.09 -4.87
N LYS A 298 -13.23 1.38 -5.21
CA LYS A 298 -12.49 1.94 -6.34
C LYS A 298 -11.05 2.20 -5.89
N VAL A 299 -10.14 1.35 -6.33
CA VAL A 299 -8.74 1.35 -5.87
C VAL A 299 -7.80 1.34 -7.06
N THR A 300 -6.75 2.14 -7.00
CA THR A 300 -5.63 2.10 -7.95
C THR A 300 -4.36 1.66 -7.25
N LEU A 301 -3.66 0.70 -7.85
CA LEU A 301 -2.31 0.28 -7.46
C LEU A 301 -1.36 0.57 -8.61
N HIS A 302 -0.35 1.43 -8.40
CA HIS A 302 0.64 1.67 -9.45
C HIS A 302 2.06 1.89 -8.90
N HIS A 303 3.04 1.49 -9.69
CA HIS A 303 4.46 1.62 -9.38
C HIS A 303 4.87 1.01 -8.03
N ASN A 304 4.11 0.04 -7.52
CA ASN A 304 4.48 -0.68 -6.31
C ASN A 304 5.43 -1.84 -6.64
N ARG A 305 6.32 -2.15 -5.71
CA ARG A 305 7.15 -3.34 -5.71
C ARG A 305 6.58 -4.36 -4.73
N PHE A 306 6.43 -5.59 -5.20
CA PHE A 306 6.03 -6.74 -4.38
C PHE A 306 7.14 -7.79 -4.47
N GLU A 307 7.75 -8.14 -3.35
CA GLU A 307 8.86 -9.08 -3.27
C GLU A 307 8.74 -9.96 -2.02
N GLY A 308 8.92 -11.27 -2.16
CA GLY A 308 8.80 -12.18 -1.02
C GLY A 308 7.37 -12.37 -0.51
N ILE A 309 6.36 -11.94 -1.27
CA ILE A 309 4.95 -12.11 -0.92
C ILE A 309 4.45 -13.49 -1.33
N VAL A 310 3.48 -14.03 -0.59
CA VAL A 310 2.88 -15.35 -0.90
C VAL A 310 1.62 -15.19 -1.74
N GLU A 311 0.66 -14.38 -1.28
CA GLU A 311 -0.62 -14.20 -1.97
C GLU A 311 -1.27 -12.82 -1.76
N ARG A 312 -2.39 -12.58 -2.46
CA ARG A 312 -3.25 -11.39 -2.32
C ARG A 312 -2.53 -10.07 -2.62
N ALA A 313 -2.07 -9.90 -3.85
CA ALA A 313 -1.44 -8.62 -4.24
C ALA A 313 -2.11 -7.94 -5.46
N PRO A 314 -3.44 -7.64 -5.40
CA PRO A 314 -4.41 -7.93 -4.33
C PRO A 314 -5.32 -9.14 -4.59
N ARG A 315 -6.08 -9.60 -3.58
CA ARG A 315 -7.32 -10.36 -3.77
C ARG A 315 -8.51 -9.40 -3.77
N VAL A 316 -9.33 -9.43 -4.85
CA VAL A 316 -10.39 -8.45 -5.09
C VAL A 316 -11.76 -9.10 -5.01
N ARG A 317 -12.68 -8.46 -4.27
CA ARG A 317 -14.13 -8.71 -4.29
C ARG A 317 -14.86 -7.39 -4.55
N PHE A 318 -15.88 -7.38 -5.39
CA PHE A 318 -16.71 -6.21 -5.76
C PHE A 318 -15.95 -5.01 -6.34
N GLY A 319 -14.67 -4.87 -6.03
CA GLY A 319 -13.87 -3.68 -6.33
C GLY A 319 -13.65 -3.42 -7.81
N GLN A 320 -13.73 -2.14 -8.18
CA GLN A 320 -13.28 -1.60 -9.47
C GLN A 320 -11.81 -1.20 -9.34
N VAL A 321 -10.92 -2.17 -9.57
CA VAL A 321 -9.49 -2.06 -9.25
C VAL A 321 -8.66 -1.90 -10.51
N ASP A 322 -7.83 -0.84 -10.52
CA ASP A 322 -6.84 -0.57 -11.55
C ASP A 322 -5.43 -0.87 -11.03
N SER A 323 -4.76 -1.89 -11.57
CA SER A 323 -3.41 -2.29 -11.20
C SER A 323 -2.48 -2.17 -12.40
N TYR A 324 -1.62 -1.14 -12.42
CA TYR A 324 -0.71 -0.92 -13.54
C TYR A 324 0.70 -0.50 -13.10
N ASN A 325 1.68 -0.81 -13.94
CA ASN A 325 3.09 -0.49 -13.70
C ASN A 325 3.65 -0.97 -12.35
N ASN A 326 3.12 -2.06 -11.80
CA ASN A 326 3.67 -2.70 -10.62
C ASN A 326 4.73 -3.74 -11.00
N HIS A 327 5.70 -3.96 -10.11
CA HIS A 327 6.75 -4.96 -10.28
C HIS A 327 6.63 -6.05 -9.21
N PHE A 328 6.38 -7.27 -9.64
CA PHE A 328 6.27 -8.46 -8.78
C PHE A 328 7.51 -9.34 -8.94
N VAL A 329 8.12 -9.71 -7.82
CA VAL A 329 9.36 -10.52 -7.79
C VAL A 329 9.12 -11.77 -6.96
N VAL A 330 9.26 -12.93 -7.59
CA VAL A 330 9.16 -14.24 -6.94
C VAL A 330 10.51 -14.94 -7.06
N THR A 331 11.16 -15.20 -5.92
CA THR A 331 12.49 -15.79 -5.86
C THR A 331 12.44 -17.30 -5.77
N LYS A 332 13.57 -17.97 -6.04
CA LYS A 332 13.68 -19.43 -5.94
C LYS A 332 13.50 -19.89 -4.48
N GLY A 333 12.65 -20.89 -4.28
CA GLY A 333 12.41 -21.48 -2.97
C GLY A 333 11.44 -20.70 -2.08
N GLN A 334 10.96 -19.55 -2.54
CA GLN A 334 9.92 -18.80 -1.87
C GLN A 334 8.59 -19.58 -1.88
N LYS A 335 7.87 -19.61 -0.74
CA LYS A 335 6.46 -20.00 -0.72
C LYS A 335 5.70 -19.02 -1.60
N TRP A 336 4.91 -19.52 -2.55
CA TRP A 336 4.17 -18.66 -3.47
C TRP A 336 2.84 -19.28 -3.88
N GLY A 337 1.80 -18.49 -3.76
CA GLY A 337 0.44 -18.85 -4.13
C GLY A 337 0.02 -18.20 -5.45
N TYR A 338 -0.29 -16.90 -5.39
CA TYR A 338 -0.76 -16.12 -6.56
C TYR A 338 -0.55 -14.61 -6.33
N VAL A 339 -0.71 -13.82 -7.39
CA VAL A 339 -0.72 -12.35 -7.30
C VAL A 339 -2.14 -11.83 -7.23
N TYR A 340 -2.90 -12.00 -8.29
CA TYR A 340 -4.25 -11.46 -8.42
C TYR A 340 -5.31 -12.51 -8.11
N GLY A 341 -6.05 -12.32 -7.01
CA GLY A 341 -7.20 -13.14 -6.68
C GLY A 341 -8.49 -12.54 -7.25
N ILE A 342 -9.11 -13.24 -8.20
CA ILE A 342 -10.35 -12.84 -8.85
C ILE A 342 -11.53 -13.40 -8.04
N GLY A 343 -12.07 -12.57 -7.13
CA GLY A 343 -13.15 -12.90 -6.22
C GLY A 343 -14.52 -12.50 -6.74
N LYS A 344 -15.52 -12.59 -5.86
CA LYS A 344 -16.92 -12.33 -6.20
C LYS A 344 -17.10 -10.92 -6.77
N GLU A 345 -17.71 -10.81 -7.95
CA GLU A 345 -18.02 -9.56 -8.63
C GLU A 345 -16.83 -8.61 -8.79
N SER A 346 -15.59 -9.15 -8.78
CA SER A 346 -14.39 -8.33 -8.97
C SER A 346 -14.38 -7.73 -10.37
N ARG A 347 -13.91 -6.49 -10.48
CA ARG A 347 -13.74 -5.75 -11.73
C ARG A 347 -12.29 -5.28 -11.84
N LEU A 348 -11.38 -6.24 -11.89
CA LEU A 348 -9.94 -6.00 -11.92
C LEU A 348 -9.44 -5.75 -13.34
N VAL A 349 -8.72 -4.64 -13.51
CA VAL A 349 -7.89 -4.35 -14.68
C VAL A 349 -6.42 -4.38 -14.23
N ALA A 350 -5.65 -5.32 -14.77
CA ALA A 350 -4.22 -5.52 -14.47
C ALA A 350 -3.41 -5.37 -15.75
N GLU A 351 -2.83 -4.19 -15.97
CA GLU A 351 -2.17 -3.85 -17.24
C GLU A 351 -0.78 -3.26 -17.03
N HIS A 352 0.10 -3.47 -18.01
CA HIS A 352 1.45 -2.90 -18.01
C HIS A 352 2.29 -3.24 -16.77
N ASN A 353 1.99 -4.36 -16.08
CA ASN A 353 2.79 -4.82 -14.96
C ASN A 353 3.96 -5.69 -15.41
N ALA A 354 4.98 -5.76 -14.59
CA ALA A 354 6.14 -6.61 -14.82
C ALA A 354 6.27 -7.67 -13.71
N PHE A 355 6.54 -8.91 -14.11
CA PHE A 355 6.73 -10.04 -13.23
C PHE A 355 8.12 -10.63 -13.46
N THR A 356 8.91 -10.72 -12.41
CA THR A 356 10.20 -11.41 -12.39
C THR A 356 10.03 -12.69 -11.59
N LEU A 357 9.88 -13.80 -12.30
CA LEU A 357 9.64 -15.12 -11.72
C LEU A 357 10.90 -15.98 -11.82
N ALA A 358 11.30 -16.62 -10.72
CA ALA A 358 12.39 -17.58 -10.76
C ALA A 358 12.04 -18.80 -11.64
N GLN A 359 13.07 -19.50 -12.09
CA GLN A 359 12.89 -20.70 -12.92
C GLN A 359 12.06 -21.76 -12.18
N GLY A 360 11.07 -22.32 -12.88
CA GLY A 360 10.16 -23.33 -12.36
C GLY A 360 8.91 -22.77 -11.68
N ILE A 361 8.78 -21.45 -11.57
CA ILE A 361 7.55 -20.83 -11.08
C ILE A 361 6.53 -20.75 -12.22
N SER A 362 5.31 -21.27 -11.99
CA SER A 362 4.22 -21.24 -12.95
C SER A 362 3.72 -19.83 -13.20
N THR A 363 3.69 -19.40 -14.46
CA THR A 363 3.12 -18.11 -14.88
C THR A 363 1.60 -18.08 -14.71
N GLY A 364 0.94 -19.21 -14.91
CA GLY A 364 -0.51 -19.32 -14.75
C GLY A 364 -1.00 -19.00 -13.33
N LYS A 365 -0.14 -19.20 -12.33
CA LYS A 365 -0.46 -18.84 -10.93
C LYS A 365 -0.42 -17.34 -10.63
N ILE A 366 -0.02 -16.47 -11.57
CA ILE A 366 -0.16 -15.01 -11.39
C ILE A 366 -1.63 -14.65 -11.14
N LEU A 367 -2.55 -15.34 -11.81
CA LEU A 367 -4.00 -15.22 -11.61
C LEU A 367 -4.50 -16.39 -10.76
N LYS A 368 -5.50 -16.16 -9.92
CA LYS A 368 -6.22 -17.19 -9.15
C LYS A 368 -7.71 -16.91 -9.22
N LYS A 369 -8.46 -17.87 -9.73
CA LYS A 369 -9.92 -17.81 -9.73
C LYS A 369 -10.47 -18.22 -8.37
N TRP A 370 -11.16 -17.31 -7.73
CA TRP A 370 -11.93 -17.56 -6.51
C TRP A 370 -13.44 -17.54 -6.77
N ASN A 371 -13.86 -16.87 -7.83
CA ASN A 371 -15.28 -16.77 -8.21
C ASN A 371 -15.42 -16.52 -9.71
N GLU A 372 -16.64 -16.60 -10.23
CA GLU A 372 -16.97 -16.32 -11.63
C GLU A 372 -17.01 -14.81 -11.89
N ALA A 373 -15.85 -14.22 -12.15
CA ALA A 373 -15.71 -12.82 -12.54
C ALA A 373 -14.69 -12.70 -13.67
N PRO A 374 -14.94 -11.82 -14.66
CA PRO A 374 -13.96 -11.57 -15.71
C PRO A 374 -12.85 -10.65 -15.22
N VAL A 375 -11.70 -10.73 -15.88
CA VAL A 375 -10.52 -9.89 -15.59
C VAL A 375 -9.96 -9.31 -16.88
N THR A 376 -9.47 -8.06 -16.86
CA THR A 376 -8.64 -7.51 -17.95
C THR A 376 -7.19 -7.62 -17.54
N ALA A 377 -6.34 -8.29 -18.35
CA ALA A 377 -4.95 -8.53 -18.01
C ALA A 377 -4.03 -8.36 -19.24
N ASN A 378 -3.98 -7.13 -19.78
CA ASN A 378 -3.29 -6.82 -21.03
C ASN A 378 -1.89 -6.22 -20.83
N ALA A 379 -1.05 -6.30 -21.85
CA ALA A 379 0.26 -5.64 -21.94
C ALA A 379 1.20 -5.93 -20.74
N ASN A 380 1.05 -7.08 -20.09
CA ASN A 380 1.91 -7.51 -19.00
C ASN A 380 3.17 -8.21 -19.50
N TYR A 381 4.24 -8.15 -18.73
CA TYR A 381 5.53 -8.78 -19.06
C TYR A 381 5.96 -9.75 -17.96
N VAL A 382 6.35 -10.94 -18.35
CA VAL A 382 6.97 -11.95 -17.48
C VAL A 382 8.40 -12.20 -17.95
N ASN A 383 9.38 -11.99 -17.07
CA ASN A 383 10.80 -12.15 -17.38
C ASN A 383 11.21 -11.42 -18.66
N GLY A 384 10.72 -10.19 -18.83
CA GLY A 384 11.04 -9.30 -19.95
C GLY A 384 10.33 -9.61 -21.27
N LYS A 385 9.39 -10.56 -21.30
CA LYS A 385 8.60 -10.94 -22.48
C LYS A 385 7.13 -10.60 -22.27
N ALA A 386 6.47 -10.08 -23.32
CA ALA A 386 5.03 -9.86 -23.30
C ALA A 386 4.28 -11.19 -23.16
N VAL A 387 3.28 -11.24 -22.30
CA VAL A 387 2.52 -12.47 -22.00
C VAL A 387 1.01 -12.15 -21.90
N ASP A 388 0.20 -12.97 -22.54
CA ASP A 388 -1.22 -13.03 -22.28
C ASP A 388 -1.45 -13.88 -21.02
N LEU A 389 -1.65 -13.22 -19.88
CA LEU A 389 -1.77 -13.88 -18.58
C LEU A 389 -3.01 -14.76 -18.49
N ILE A 390 -4.12 -14.40 -19.17
CA ILE A 390 -5.38 -15.18 -19.16
C ILE A 390 -5.18 -16.45 -19.99
N ALA A 391 -4.59 -16.33 -21.17
CA ALA A 391 -4.34 -17.50 -22.00
C ALA A 391 -3.41 -18.50 -21.32
N VAL A 392 -2.35 -18.01 -20.67
CA VAL A 392 -1.41 -18.88 -19.92
C VAL A 392 -2.08 -19.49 -18.71
N HIS A 393 -2.85 -18.73 -17.93
CA HIS A 393 -3.61 -19.26 -16.78
C HIS A 393 -4.55 -20.38 -17.21
N ASN A 394 -5.35 -20.14 -18.25
CA ASN A 394 -6.33 -21.11 -18.75
C ASN A 394 -5.68 -22.39 -19.29
N ALA A 395 -4.47 -22.28 -19.85
CA ALA A 395 -3.69 -23.42 -20.34
C ALA A 395 -3.03 -24.23 -19.20
N GLU A 396 -2.48 -23.54 -18.20
CA GLU A 396 -1.76 -24.20 -17.08
C GLU A 396 -2.71 -24.68 -15.97
N ILE A 397 -3.89 -24.04 -15.80
CA ILE A 397 -4.86 -24.34 -14.72
C ILE A 397 -6.27 -24.53 -15.30
N PRO A 398 -6.52 -25.58 -16.09
CA PRO A 398 -7.76 -25.73 -16.85
C PRO A 398 -9.03 -25.84 -15.99
N GLY A 399 -8.91 -26.19 -14.70
CA GLY A 399 -10.03 -26.23 -13.75
C GLY A 399 -10.49 -24.85 -13.24
N GLU A 400 -9.75 -23.79 -13.52
CA GLU A 400 -9.99 -22.42 -13.04
C GLU A 400 -10.08 -21.40 -14.17
N THR A 401 -10.70 -21.76 -15.30
CA THR A 401 -10.78 -20.91 -16.50
C THR A 401 -11.33 -19.52 -16.18
N LEU A 402 -10.61 -18.48 -16.61
CA LEU A 402 -10.98 -17.09 -16.50
C LEU A 402 -11.43 -16.51 -17.85
N GLN A 403 -12.36 -15.57 -17.81
CA GLN A 403 -12.81 -14.81 -18.98
C GLN A 403 -12.20 -13.42 -19.01
N SER A 404 -11.94 -12.90 -20.21
CA SER A 404 -11.43 -11.55 -20.42
C SER A 404 -12.56 -10.51 -20.34
N GLY A 405 -12.21 -9.29 -19.87
CA GLY A 405 -13.06 -8.11 -19.92
C GLY A 405 -13.70 -7.73 -18.59
N ALA A 406 -13.02 -6.95 -17.76
CA ALA A 406 -13.52 -6.44 -16.48
C ALA A 406 -14.74 -5.50 -16.57
N GLY A 407 -15.20 -5.16 -17.80
CA GLY A 407 -16.38 -4.36 -18.04
C GLY A 407 -16.23 -2.85 -17.79
N TRP A 408 -14.99 -2.35 -17.74
CA TRP A 408 -14.68 -0.93 -17.63
C TRP A 408 -13.25 -0.62 -18.09
N THR A 409 -12.96 0.67 -18.32
CA THR A 409 -11.64 1.13 -18.70
C THR A 409 -11.18 2.21 -17.71
N PRO A 410 -9.98 2.10 -17.13
CA PRO A 410 -9.42 3.14 -16.27
C PRO A 410 -9.25 4.48 -17.00
N THR A 411 -9.65 5.57 -16.34
CA THR A 411 -9.53 6.93 -16.88
C THR A 411 -8.66 7.85 -16.03
N LEU A 412 -8.24 7.38 -14.86
CA LEU A 412 -7.45 8.14 -13.90
C LEU A 412 -6.02 7.56 -13.82
N ARG A 413 -5.26 7.72 -14.90
CA ARG A 413 -3.84 7.35 -14.96
C ARG A 413 -3.04 8.57 -15.39
N ALA A 414 -2.24 9.16 -14.49
CA ALA A 414 -1.39 10.33 -14.78
C ALA A 414 -0.32 10.02 -15.83
N GLY A 415 0.12 8.77 -15.91
CA GLY A 415 1.05 8.26 -16.91
C GLY A 415 1.08 6.73 -16.86
N VAL A 416 1.45 6.11 -17.98
CA VAL A 416 1.64 4.65 -18.07
C VAL A 416 3.00 4.40 -18.70
N ASP A 417 3.90 3.82 -17.92
CA ASP A 417 5.21 3.41 -18.39
C ASP A 417 5.14 2.11 -19.21
N PRO A 418 6.01 1.95 -20.23
CA PRO A 418 6.13 0.67 -20.90
C PRO A 418 6.49 -0.43 -19.91
N ALA A 419 5.74 -1.53 -19.87
CA ALA A 419 5.90 -2.61 -18.90
C ALA A 419 7.34 -3.17 -18.83
N LYS A 420 8.06 -3.14 -19.95
CA LYS A 420 9.49 -3.55 -20.02
C LYS A 420 10.40 -2.67 -19.14
N SER A 421 10.06 -1.41 -18.94
CA SER A 421 10.85 -0.43 -18.16
C SER A 421 10.48 -0.44 -16.66
N VAL A 422 9.32 -0.98 -16.32
CA VAL A 422 8.77 -0.98 -14.95
C VAL A 422 9.73 -1.51 -13.89
N PRO A 423 10.46 -2.63 -14.10
CA PRO A 423 11.39 -3.11 -13.07
C PRO A 423 12.46 -2.09 -12.70
N GLY A 424 13.05 -1.40 -13.67
CA GLY A 424 14.06 -0.36 -13.41
C GLY A 424 13.49 0.86 -12.71
N ILE A 425 12.32 1.34 -13.16
CA ILE A 425 11.62 2.51 -12.62
C ILE A 425 11.21 2.24 -11.17
N VAL A 426 10.52 1.14 -10.92
CA VAL A 426 9.99 0.78 -9.60
C VAL A 426 11.12 0.48 -8.60
N ASN A 427 12.16 -0.24 -9.01
CA ASN A 427 13.31 -0.51 -8.15
C ASN A 427 14.05 0.78 -7.72
N ALA A 428 14.03 1.81 -8.55
CA ALA A 428 14.65 3.11 -8.23
C ALA A 428 13.76 3.99 -7.35
N GLY A 429 12.42 3.90 -7.47
CA GLY A 429 11.48 4.85 -6.89
C GLY A 429 10.66 4.33 -5.71
N ALA A 430 10.31 3.05 -5.65
CA ALA A 430 9.39 2.52 -4.65
C ALA A 430 10.02 2.34 -3.26
N GLY A 431 9.20 2.53 -2.23
CA GLY A 431 9.54 2.31 -0.82
C GLY A 431 9.91 3.56 -0.04
N ALA A 432 10.03 3.40 1.27
CA ALA A 432 10.40 4.46 2.20
C ALA A 432 11.80 5.05 1.90
N GLY A 433 11.96 6.33 2.17
CA GLY A 433 13.22 7.06 1.92
C GLY A 433 13.41 7.50 0.46
N ARG A 434 12.41 7.34 -0.40
CA ARG A 434 12.45 7.70 -1.82
C ARG A 434 11.67 8.96 -2.17
N VAL A 435 10.85 9.49 -1.30
CA VAL A 435 10.17 10.78 -1.48
C VAL A 435 11.20 11.90 -1.60
N ARG A 436 11.08 12.72 -2.67
CA ARG A 436 12.01 13.83 -2.99
C ARG A 436 11.33 15.17 -2.84
#